data_98eca98b39e69cbf20e6b078b57c994d
#
_entry.id   98eca98b39e69cbf20e6b078b57c994d
#
_cell.length_a   1.000
_cell.length_b   1.000
_cell.length_c   1.000
_cell.angle_alpha   90.00
_cell.angle_beta   90.00
_cell.angle_gamma   90.00
#
_symmetry.space_group_name_H-M   'P 1'
#
loop_
_entity.id
_entity.type
_entity.pdbx_description
1 polymer ?
#
loop_
_entity_poly.entity_id
_entity_poly.type
_entity_poly.pdbx_seq_one_letter_code
_entity_poly.pdbx_strand_id
1 'polypeptide(L)'
;MLKTLSVTSLSMALAAVFAASGTATSTAEAATKYCDGPKVTWKISLFGKRRAVTEGVEYISQYAKDQTCDKFDYKIYYGEQLSKAKENLDGIKVGALEGGYVCASYHPGKLRALGVLDLPFLPIYDFDVMTKVYDTLWARKELIDSLGRWGARRHLQTILPRYEYMGRGKPPKSLEDFKGMRMRALGGMGDAAKAIGAVPTTMPAPETYTALQRGTVDAVGFPFSYTFAAYKLDEISTWYTTNMSAGMVNCVTAISQPAWEKLPKQYQAILDEALPGAYKAMIDAYGAEDKINLPKWEKSGKLTAVSFSEEELVKFQKVGGKPVWEKWVEETKPEVPTAQALLDLVLKTANEANKSKSAKK
;
A
#
# COMPACT_ATOMS: atom_id res chain seq x y z
N MET A 1 -59.59 -53.77 -53.80
CA MET A 1 -60.72 -53.88 -52.97
C MET A 1 -60.46 -53.19 -51.66
N LEU A 2 -60.97 -52.07 -51.53
CA LEU A 2 -61.65 -51.43 -50.40
C LEU A 2 -61.36 -51.99 -49.00
N LYS A 3 -60.97 -51.15 -48.04
CA LYS A 3 -61.84 -50.55 -47.04
C LYS A 3 -61.10 -49.50 -46.20
N THR A 4 -61.62 -48.34 -46.25
CA THR A 4 -61.40 -47.21 -45.34
C THR A 4 -61.77 -47.53 -43.92
N LEU A 5 -61.02 -47.13 -42.92
CA LEU A 5 -61.52 -46.90 -41.58
C LEU A 5 -60.87 -45.67 -40.99
N SER A 6 -61.69 -44.72 -40.72
CA SER A 6 -61.47 -43.46 -40.00
C SER A 6 -61.16 -43.76 -38.55
N VAL A 7 -60.18 -43.07 -37.97
CA VAL A 7 -59.98 -42.94 -36.52
C VAL A 7 -59.72 -41.50 -36.19
N THR A 8 -60.56 -40.99 -35.36
CA THR A 8 -60.73 -39.67 -34.79
C THR A 8 -59.48 -39.23 -34.03
N SER A 9 -59.08 -38.00 -34.31
CA SER A 9 -58.07 -37.22 -33.60
C SER A 9 -58.49 -36.84 -32.18
N LEU A 10 -57.65 -37.20 -31.22
CA LEU A 10 -57.72 -36.67 -29.83
C LEU A 10 -56.51 -35.76 -29.65
N SER A 11 -56.79 -34.44 -29.67
CA SER A 11 -55.83 -33.39 -29.44
C SER A 11 -55.52 -33.27 -27.95
N MET A 12 -54.33 -33.66 -27.53
CA MET A 12 -53.83 -33.36 -26.19
C MET A 12 -52.97 -32.10 -26.28
N ALA A 13 -53.46 -31.01 -25.74
CA ALA A 13 -52.73 -29.76 -25.59
C ALA A 13 -51.70 -29.90 -24.46
N LEU A 14 -50.40 -29.92 -24.83
CA LEU A 14 -49.30 -29.86 -23.89
C LEU A 14 -48.95 -28.37 -23.66
N ALA A 15 -49.36 -27.82 -22.50
CA ALA A 15 -48.96 -26.48 -22.08
C ALA A 15 -47.45 -26.52 -21.66
N ALA A 16 -46.59 -25.97 -22.49
CA ALA A 16 -45.21 -25.72 -22.14
C ALA A 16 -45.13 -24.48 -21.27
N VAL A 17 -44.82 -24.67 -19.98
CA VAL A 17 -44.47 -23.59 -19.06
C VAL A 17 -43.00 -23.21 -19.36
N PHE A 18 -42.80 -22.12 -20.10
CA PHE A 18 -41.49 -21.48 -20.19
C PHE A 18 -41.24 -20.73 -18.88
N ALA A 19 -40.40 -21.34 -18.01
CA ALA A 19 -39.78 -20.62 -16.91
C ALA A 19 -38.75 -19.66 -17.52
N ALA A 20 -39.09 -18.42 -17.66
CA ALA A 20 -38.14 -17.35 -18.00
C ALA A 20 -37.19 -17.13 -16.81
N SER A 21 -36.03 -17.79 -16.85
CA SER A 21 -34.90 -17.44 -15.98
C SER A 21 -34.43 -16.06 -16.39
N GLY A 22 -34.95 -15.05 -15.77
CA GLY A 22 -34.44 -13.70 -15.87
C GLY A 22 -33.04 -13.65 -15.27
N THR A 23 -32.00 -13.76 -16.09
CA THR A 23 -30.66 -13.31 -15.75
C THR A 23 -30.76 -11.79 -15.58
N ALA A 24 -30.83 -11.34 -14.31
CA ALA A 24 -30.61 -9.96 -13.98
C ALA A 24 -29.17 -9.63 -14.34
N THR A 25 -28.94 -9.18 -15.57
CA THR A 25 -27.73 -8.43 -15.92
C THR A 25 -27.76 -7.16 -15.11
N SER A 26 -26.97 -7.12 -14.03
CA SER A 26 -26.63 -5.88 -13.34
C SER A 26 -25.93 -5.00 -14.38
N THR A 27 -26.70 -4.14 -15.04
CA THR A 27 -26.14 -3.00 -15.77
C THR A 27 -25.50 -2.12 -14.71
N ALA A 28 -24.17 -2.13 -14.64
CA ALA A 28 -23.46 -1.09 -13.92
C ALA A 28 -23.96 0.24 -14.48
N GLU A 29 -24.72 0.97 -13.68
CA GLU A 29 -25.21 2.30 -14.03
C GLU A 29 -23.96 3.14 -14.31
N ALA A 30 -23.82 3.61 -15.55
CA ALA A 30 -22.68 4.45 -15.92
C ALA A 30 -22.75 5.70 -15.05
N ALA A 31 -21.74 5.90 -14.22
CA ALA A 31 -21.68 7.05 -13.33
C ALA A 31 -21.93 8.34 -14.13
N THR A 32 -22.86 9.16 -13.66
CA THR A 32 -23.22 10.40 -14.35
C THR A 32 -22.04 11.34 -14.36
N LYS A 33 -21.55 11.69 -15.55
CA LYS A 33 -20.43 12.64 -15.70
C LYS A 33 -20.83 14.05 -15.28
N TYR A 34 -19.93 14.75 -14.60
CA TYR A 34 -20.11 16.12 -14.11
C TYR A 34 -19.32 17.10 -14.97
N CYS A 35 -19.73 17.28 -16.23
CA CYS A 35 -19.02 18.09 -17.22
C CYS A 35 -19.20 19.61 -17.04
N ASP A 36 -20.20 20.05 -16.28
CA ASP A 36 -20.55 21.47 -16.12
C ASP A 36 -19.84 22.16 -14.94
N GLY A 37 -18.98 21.42 -14.23
CA GLY A 37 -18.25 21.95 -13.10
C GLY A 37 -17.14 22.93 -13.49
N PRO A 38 -16.57 23.68 -12.51
CA PRO A 38 -15.46 24.59 -12.77
C PRO A 38 -14.19 23.85 -13.15
N LYS A 39 -13.30 24.54 -13.88
CA LYS A 39 -11.93 24.03 -14.07
C LYS A 39 -11.14 24.10 -12.76
N VAL A 40 -10.60 22.97 -12.34
CA VAL A 40 -9.77 22.84 -11.14
C VAL A 40 -8.49 22.10 -11.52
N THR A 41 -7.35 22.56 -11.03
CA THR A 41 -6.07 21.85 -11.14
C THR A 41 -5.46 21.70 -9.75
N TRP A 42 -5.19 20.47 -9.38
CA TRP A 42 -4.42 20.15 -8.18
C TRP A 42 -3.02 19.67 -8.54
N LYS A 43 -2.03 20.11 -7.77
CA LYS A 43 -0.64 19.65 -7.88
C LYS A 43 -0.39 18.58 -6.82
N ILE A 44 -0.13 17.34 -7.28
CA ILE A 44 0.10 16.19 -6.43
C ILE A 44 1.58 15.79 -6.51
N SER A 45 2.32 15.99 -5.44
CA SER A 45 3.75 15.69 -5.36
C SER A 45 4.00 14.25 -4.96
N LEU A 46 4.51 13.43 -5.88
CA LEU A 46 4.93 12.06 -5.62
C LEU A 46 6.46 11.98 -5.70
N PHE A 47 7.11 11.69 -4.58
CA PHE A 47 8.53 11.41 -4.60
C PHE A 47 8.83 10.07 -5.28
N GLY A 48 9.98 9.97 -5.92
CA GLY A 48 10.38 8.79 -6.67
C GLY A 48 9.69 8.64 -8.03
N LYS A 49 9.94 7.51 -8.68
CA LYS A 49 9.42 7.20 -10.00
C LYS A 49 8.01 6.62 -9.93
N ARG A 50 7.30 6.58 -11.07
CA ARG A 50 6.08 5.79 -11.22
C ARG A 50 6.37 4.33 -10.87
N ARG A 51 5.50 3.69 -10.11
CA ARG A 51 5.65 2.32 -9.60
C ARG A 51 4.31 1.82 -9.05
N ALA A 52 4.21 0.52 -8.71
CA ALA A 52 2.94 -0.10 -8.32
C ALA A 52 2.14 0.71 -7.30
N VAL A 53 2.80 1.26 -6.28
CA VAL A 53 2.16 2.10 -5.25
C VAL A 53 1.57 3.39 -5.81
N THR A 54 2.02 3.87 -6.93
CA THR A 54 1.50 5.10 -7.56
C THR A 54 0.36 4.85 -8.54
N GLU A 55 0.11 3.60 -8.92
CA GLU A 55 -0.95 3.26 -9.87
C GLU A 55 -2.35 3.61 -9.33
N GLY A 56 -2.54 3.59 -8.01
CA GLY A 56 -3.77 4.09 -7.40
C GLY A 56 -3.97 5.60 -7.58
N VAL A 57 -2.89 6.38 -7.52
CA VAL A 57 -2.94 7.83 -7.73
C VAL A 57 -3.17 8.15 -9.21
N GLU A 58 -2.55 7.38 -10.13
CA GLU A 58 -2.80 7.46 -11.57
C GLU A 58 -4.26 7.15 -11.90
N TYR A 59 -4.81 6.09 -11.29
CA TYR A 59 -6.22 5.75 -11.46
C TYR A 59 -7.14 6.90 -11.04
N ILE A 60 -6.90 7.51 -9.87
CA ILE A 60 -7.68 8.66 -9.39
C ILE A 60 -7.58 9.84 -10.36
N SER A 61 -6.37 10.15 -10.85
CA SER A 61 -6.15 11.24 -11.81
C SER A 61 -6.95 11.01 -13.09
N GLN A 62 -6.88 9.80 -13.65
CA GLN A 62 -7.60 9.48 -14.88
C GLN A 62 -9.12 9.48 -14.66
N TYR A 63 -9.58 8.85 -13.56
CA TYR A 63 -11.00 8.81 -13.21
C TYR A 63 -11.59 10.22 -13.04
N ALA A 64 -10.89 11.10 -12.33
CA ALA A 64 -11.32 12.47 -12.14
C ALA A 64 -11.45 13.22 -13.48
N LYS A 65 -10.50 13.07 -14.39
CA LYS A 65 -10.57 13.65 -15.74
C LYS A 65 -11.76 13.12 -16.53
N ASP A 66 -11.95 11.81 -16.55
CA ASP A 66 -13.02 11.15 -17.31
C ASP A 66 -14.41 11.54 -16.79
N GLN A 67 -14.60 11.59 -15.46
CA GLN A 67 -15.86 11.94 -14.84
C GLN A 67 -16.19 13.43 -14.90
N THR A 68 -15.20 14.29 -15.12
CA THR A 68 -15.39 15.75 -15.19
C THR A 68 -15.18 16.34 -16.59
N CYS A 69 -15.05 15.52 -17.63
CA CYS A 69 -14.75 15.96 -18.99
C CYS A 69 -13.54 16.92 -19.03
N ASP A 70 -12.42 16.48 -18.42
CA ASP A 70 -11.18 17.24 -18.28
C ASP A 70 -11.29 18.57 -17.50
N LYS A 71 -12.37 18.77 -16.73
CA LYS A 71 -12.50 19.95 -15.88
C LYS A 71 -11.68 19.86 -14.60
N PHE A 72 -11.46 18.66 -14.08
CA PHE A 72 -10.62 18.46 -12.91
C PHE A 72 -9.32 17.75 -13.27
N ASP A 73 -8.22 18.48 -13.27
CA ASP A 73 -6.86 17.98 -13.48
C ASP A 73 -6.19 17.70 -12.14
N TYR A 74 -6.23 16.43 -11.71
CA TYR A 74 -5.47 15.91 -10.57
C TYR A 74 -4.04 15.61 -11.04
N LYS A 75 -3.23 16.68 -11.23
CA LYS A 75 -1.95 16.63 -11.91
C LYS A 75 -0.83 16.06 -11.03
N ILE A 76 -0.25 14.95 -11.47
CA ILE A 76 0.79 14.24 -10.76
C ILE A 76 2.18 14.72 -11.21
N TYR A 77 3.06 14.95 -10.24
CA TYR A 77 4.45 15.31 -10.42
C TYR A 77 5.35 14.30 -9.71
N TYR A 78 6.17 13.59 -10.48
CA TYR A 78 7.07 12.55 -9.99
C TYR A 78 8.47 13.08 -9.67
N GLY A 79 9.29 12.22 -9.01
CA GLY A 79 10.73 12.42 -8.91
C GLY A 79 11.15 13.68 -8.16
N GLU A 80 10.37 14.10 -7.17
CA GLU A 80 10.66 15.28 -6.35
C GLU A 80 10.69 16.61 -7.15
N GLN A 81 9.94 16.69 -8.26
CA GLN A 81 9.86 17.89 -9.09
C GLN A 81 9.27 19.10 -8.37
N LEU A 82 8.34 18.89 -7.43
CA LEU A 82 7.71 19.96 -6.66
C LEU A 82 8.27 20.09 -5.25
N SER A 83 8.55 18.96 -4.61
CA SER A 83 8.94 18.91 -3.21
C SER A 83 9.65 17.59 -2.91
N LYS A 84 10.62 17.62 -2.02
CA LYS A 84 11.31 16.41 -1.57
C LYS A 84 10.41 15.54 -0.70
N ALA A 85 10.75 14.24 -0.59
CA ALA A 85 9.95 13.27 0.14
C ALA A 85 9.64 13.68 1.59
N LYS A 86 10.56 14.34 2.27
CA LYS A 86 10.40 14.83 3.65
C LYS A 86 9.73 16.21 3.75
N GLU A 87 9.43 16.86 2.64
CA GLU A 87 8.91 18.23 2.57
C GLU A 87 7.45 18.29 2.11
N ASN A 88 6.90 17.19 1.55
CA ASN A 88 5.53 17.16 1.03
C ASN A 88 4.49 17.59 2.06
N LEU A 89 4.65 17.16 3.33
CA LEU A 89 3.72 17.52 4.40
C LEU A 89 3.76 19.02 4.72
N ASP A 90 4.95 19.59 4.72
CA ASP A 90 5.15 21.03 4.93
C ASP A 90 4.61 21.84 3.73
N GLY A 91 4.84 21.35 2.50
CA GLY A 91 4.30 21.96 1.28
C GLY A 91 2.77 22.01 1.26
N ILE A 92 2.12 20.95 1.76
CA ILE A 92 0.65 20.93 1.95
C ILE A 92 0.23 21.97 3.00
N LYS A 93 0.94 22.03 4.12
CA LYS A 93 0.63 22.95 5.23
C LYS A 93 0.66 24.42 4.80
N VAL A 94 1.63 24.81 3.98
CA VAL A 94 1.75 26.18 3.50
C VAL A 94 0.95 26.47 2.23
N GLY A 95 0.19 25.49 1.71
CA GLY A 95 -0.64 25.63 0.53
C GLY A 95 0.13 25.68 -0.81
N ALA A 96 1.39 25.24 -0.81
CA ALA A 96 2.19 25.12 -2.04
C ALA A 96 1.78 23.92 -2.90
N LEU A 97 1.17 22.91 -2.27
CA LEU A 97 0.71 21.66 -2.86
C LEU A 97 -0.75 21.42 -2.44
N GLU A 98 -1.58 20.96 -3.36
CA GLU A 98 -2.90 20.45 -3.04
C GLU A 98 -2.85 19.02 -2.51
N GLY A 99 -1.77 18.26 -2.80
CA GLY A 99 -1.56 16.94 -2.22
C GLY A 99 -0.14 16.42 -2.41
N GLY A 100 0.18 15.36 -1.69
CA GLY A 100 1.48 14.73 -1.78
C GLY A 100 1.53 13.36 -1.10
N TYR A 101 2.54 12.58 -1.49
CA TYR A 101 2.80 11.27 -0.92
C TYR A 101 3.60 11.40 0.37
N VAL A 102 3.03 10.95 1.49
CA VAL A 102 3.55 11.13 2.85
C VAL A 102 3.68 9.77 3.53
N CYS A 103 4.88 9.43 3.99
CA CYS A 103 5.14 8.21 4.76
C CYS A 103 5.42 8.57 6.23
N ALA A 104 4.77 7.90 7.17
CA ALA A 104 4.91 8.18 8.60
C ALA A 104 6.37 8.06 9.06
N SER A 105 7.09 7.03 8.59
CA SER A 105 8.49 6.78 8.91
C SER A 105 9.48 7.87 8.42
N TYR A 106 9.08 8.73 7.48
CA TYR A 106 9.88 9.92 7.12
C TYR A 106 9.65 11.12 8.05
N HIS A 107 8.61 11.05 8.87
CA HIS A 107 8.16 12.11 9.77
C HIS A 107 7.93 11.61 11.21
N PRO A 108 8.88 10.88 11.84
CA PRO A 108 8.65 10.23 13.14
C PRO A 108 8.26 11.20 14.24
N GLY A 109 8.77 12.45 14.20
CA GLY A 109 8.40 13.51 15.14
C GLY A 109 7.07 14.23 14.82
N LYS A 110 6.57 14.11 13.57
CA LYS A 110 5.36 14.83 13.13
C LYS A 110 4.12 13.93 13.11
N LEU A 111 4.28 12.64 12.84
CA LEU A 111 3.21 11.68 12.57
C LEU A 111 3.30 10.44 13.48
N ARG A 112 3.53 10.65 14.78
CA ARG A 112 3.77 9.56 15.75
C ARG A 112 2.66 8.52 15.79
N ALA A 113 1.39 8.93 15.83
CA ALA A 113 0.26 8.00 15.87
C ALA A 113 0.21 7.09 14.64
N LEU A 114 0.57 7.60 13.46
CA LEU A 114 0.60 6.82 12.23
C LEU A 114 1.71 5.75 12.25
N GLY A 115 2.73 5.91 13.09
CA GLY A 115 3.83 4.97 13.26
C GLY A 115 3.38 3.60 13.80
N VAL A 116 2.18 3.47 14.36
CA VAL A 116 1.62 2.16 14.77
C VAL A 116 1.56 1.17 13.61
N LEU A 117 1.36 1.66 12.39
CA LEU A 117 1.28 0.85 11.17
C LEU A 117 2.66 0.53 10.57
N ASP A 118 3.73 1.16 11.08
CA ASP A 118 5.12 0.86 10.71
C ASP A 118 5.77 -0.16 11.65
N LEU A 119 5.03 -0.65 12.66
CA LEU A 119 5.54 -1.61 13.64
C LEU A 119 5.83 -2.97 12.99
N PRO A 120 6.93 -3.62 13.39
CA PRO A 120 7.32 -4.89 12.80
C PRO A 120 6.44 -6.02 13.28
N PHE A 121 6.36 -7.09 12.49
CA PHE A 121 5.69 -8.35 12.83
C PHE A 121 4.21 -8.21 13.21
N LEU A 122 3.55 -7.14 12.80
CA LEU A 122 2.08 -7.07 12.90
C LEU A 122 1.46 -8.22 12.10
N PRO A 123 0.38 -8.86 12.62
CA PRO A 123 -0.24 -10.02 11.96
C PRO A 123 -1.06 -9.62 10.72
N ILE A 124 -0.45 -8.84 9.82
CA ILE A 124 -1.03 -8.34 8.57
C ILE A 124 -0.30 -9.05 7.43
N TYR A 125 -0.90 -10.13 6.90
CA TYR A 125 -0.24 -11.03 5.95
C TYR A 125 -0.71 -10.86 4.51
N ASP A 126 -1.84 -10.20 4.30
CA ASP A 126 -2.41 -9.96 2.98
C ASP A 126 -3.16 -8.64 2.90
N PHE A 127 -3.52 -8.24 1.67
CA PHE A 127 -4.12 -6.94 1.40
C PHE A 127 -5.53 -6.76 1.98
N ASP A 128 -6.32 -7.83 2.14
CA ASP A 128 -7.67 -7.70 2.71
C ASP A 128 -7.59 -7.42 4.22
N VAL A 129 -6.69 -8.14 4.92
CA VAL A 129 -6.41 -7.88 6.34
C VAL A 129 -5.86 -6.47 6.51
N MET A 130 -4.96 -6.05 5.62
CA MET A 130 -4.37 -4.72 5.61
C MET A 130 -5.44 -3.63 5.46
N THR A 131 -6.31 -3.75 4.47
CA THR A 131 -7.39 -2.80 4.23
C THR A 131 -8.31 -2.70 5.44
N LYS A 132 -8.69 -3.85 6.04
CA LYS A 132 -9.53 -3.87 7.24
C LYS A 132 -8.89 -3.15 8.42
N VAL A 133 -7.59 -3.36 8.64
CA VAL A 133 -6.83 -2.68 9.70
C VAL A 133 -6.78 -1.18 9.43
N TYR A 134 -6.49 -0.76 8.21
CA TYR A 134 -6.42 0.64 7.84
C TYR A 134 -7.78 1.35 8.04
N ASP A 135 -8.86 0.78 7.57
CA ASP A 135 -10.20 1.38 7.72
C ASP A 135 -10.58 1.53 9.20
N THR A 136 -10.27 0.50 10.02
CA THR A 136 -10.53 0.55 11.45
C THR A 136 -9.73 1.64 12.15
N LEU A 137 -8.44 1.78 11.80
CA LEU A 137 -7.58 2.78 12.42
C LEU A 137 -7.89 4.20 11.95
N TRP A 138 -8.20 4.41 10.66
CA TRP A 138 -8.52 5.74 10.16
C TRP A 138 -9.87 6.28 10.65
N ALA A 139 -10.67 5.47 11.34
CA ALA A 139 -11.81 5.95 12.12
C ALA A 139 -11.38 6.59 13.47
N ARG A 140 -10.10 6.46 13.87
CA ARG A 140 -9.57 6.99 15.12
C ARG A 140 -9.17 8.46 14.97
N LYS A 141 -9.61 9.26 15.95
CA LYS A 141 -9.30 10.70 16.01
C LYS A 141 -7.79 10.96 16.02
N GLU A 142 -7.02 10.12 16.67
CA GLU A 142 -5.56 10.25 16.78
C GLU A 142 -4.87 10.24 15.41
N LEU A 143 -5.34 9.43 14.47
CA LEU A 143 -4.78 9.37 13.11
C LEU A 143 -5.25 10.59 12.29
N ILE A 144 -6.54 10.93 12.40
CA ILE A 144 -7.13 12.10 11.72
C ILE A 144 -6.40 13.38 12.17
N ASP A 145 -6.26 13.58 13.46
CA ASP A 145 -5.60 14.76 14.03
C ASP A 145 -4.09 14.81 13.69
N SER A 146 -3.45 13.66 13.54
CA SER A 146 -2.03 13.61 13.12
C SER A 146 -1.78 14.30 11.80
N LEU A 147 -2.66 14.13 10.79
CA LEU A 147 -2.61 14.87 9.54
C LEU A 147 -3.23 16.26 9.67
N GLY A 148 -4.34 16.39 10.41
CA GLY A 148 -5.07 17.64 10.59
C GLY A 148 -4.23 18.79 11.14
N ARG A 149 -3.28 18.52 12.04
CA ARG A 149 -2.30 19.51 12.56
C ARG A 149 -1.41 20.13 11.47
N TRP A 150 -1.30 19.44 10.32
CA TRP A 150 -0.55 19.88 9.15
C TRP A 150 -1.46 20.43 8.05
N GLY A 151 -2.74 20.71 8.36
CA GLY A 151 -3.72 21.15 7.36
C GLY A 151 -3.98 20.10 6.28
N ALA A 152 -3.72 18.83 6.58
CA ALA A 152 -3.83 17.72 5.65
C ALA A 152 -4.89 16.71 6.10
N ARG A 153 -5.45 15.98 5.14
CA ARG A 153 -6.30 14.82 5.35
C ARG A 153 -5.79 13.64 4.53
N ARG A 154 -6.08 12.40 4.96
CA ARG A 154 -5.90 11.24 4.11
C ARG A 154 -6.88 11.30 2.94
N HIS A 155 -6.39 11.06 1.75
CA HIS A 155 -7.25 10.74 0.60
C HIS A 155 -7.12 9.25 0.26
N LEU A 156 -5.95 8.81 -0.22
CA LEU A 156 -5.71 7.41 -0.53
C LEU A 156 -4.73 6.81 0.50
N GLN A 157 -5.14 5.73 1.15
CA GLN A 157 -4.21 4.89 1.91
C GLN A 157 -3.39 4.06 0.93
N THR A 158 -2.08 4.05 1.11
CA THR A 158 -1.23 3.24 0.25
C THR A 158 -1.26 1.78 0.68
N ILE A 159 -1.49 0.89 -0.26
CA ILE A 159 -1.31 -0.54 -0.10
C ILE A 159 0.14 -0.87 -0.44
N LEU A 160 0.88 -1.39 0.53
CA LEU A 160 2.27 -1.81 0.37
C LEU A 160 2.40 -3.28 0.80
N PRO A 161 2.95 -4.17 -0.03
CA PRO A 161 3.26 -5.51 0.40
C PRO A 161 4.36 -5.50 1.46
N ARG A 162 4.58 -6.65 2.09
CA ARG A 162 5.66 -6.82 3.05
C ARG A 162 7.01 -6.54 2.40
N TYR A 163 7.89 -5.92 3.16
CA TYR A 163 9.23 -5.55 2.73
C TYR A 163 10.17 -6.75 2.77
N GLU A 164 11.03 -6.82 1.78
CA GLU A 164 12.20 -7.69 1.80
C GLU A 164 13.46 -6.82 1.67
N TYR A 165 14.63 -7.43 1.81
CA TYR A 165 15.91 -6.75 1.71
C TYR A 165 16.65 -7.18 0.46
N MET A 166 17.36 -6.24 -0.15
CA MET A 166 18.25 -6.48 -1.27
C MET A 166 19.59 -5.81 -0.97
N GLY A 167 20.69 -6.49 -1.26
CA GLY A 167 21.99 -5.98 -0.83
C GLY A 167 23.16 -6.40 -1.70
N ARG A 168 24.34 -5.90 -1.33
CA ARG A 168 25.61 -6.14 -2.00
C ARG A 168 26.52 -7.04 -1.16
N GLY A 169 27.55 -7.57 -1.81
CA GLY A 169 28.53 -8.42 -1.13
C GLY A 169 28.03 -9.85 -0.92
N LYS A 170 28.50 -10.48 0.16
CA LYS A 170 28.17 -11.86 0.47
C LYS A 170 26.71 -11.99 0.93
N PRO A 171 25.92 -12.92 0.36
CA PRO A 171 24.57 -13.18 0.84
C PRO A 171 24.58 -13.62 2.31
N PRO A 172 23.71 -13.06 3.19
CA PRO A 172 23.60 -13.50 4.56
C PRO A 172 23.01 -14.92 4.62
N LYS A 173 23.45 -15.73 5.58
CA LYS A 173 22.99 -17.11 5.80
C LYS A 173 22.22 -17.28 7.10
N SER A 174 22.43 -16.36 8.04
CA SER A 174 21.82 -16.35 9.36
C SER A 174 21.59 -14.92 9.83
N LEU A 175 20.86 -14.72 10.93
CA LEU A 175 20.67 -13.39 11.54
C LEU A 175 22.00 -12.78 12.02
N GLU A 176 22.97 -13.58 12.40
CA GLU A 176 24.28 -13.10 12.82
C GLU A 176 25.03 -12.36 11.68
N ASP A 177 24.80 -12.73 10.43
CA ASP A 177 25.43 -12.06 9.28
C ASP A 177 24.95 -10.61 9.08
N PHE A 178 23.88 -10.21 9.74
CA PHE A 178 23.41 -8.82 9.75
C PHE A 178 24.15 -7.94 10.77
N LYS A 179 24.90 -8.50 11.68
CA LYS A 179 25.64 -7.74 12.69
C LYS A 179 26.64 -6.78 12.04
N GLY A 180 26.44 -5.50 12.33
CA GLY A 180 27.22 -4.42 11.74
C GLY A 180 26.87 -4.06 10.29
N MET A 181 25.94 -4.79 9.64
CA MET A 181 25.48 -4.46 8.29
C MET A 181 24.69 -3.15 8.31
N ARG A 182 25.09 -2.20 7.48
CA ARG A 182 24.41 -0.92 7.33
C ARG A 182 23.19 -1.10 6.45
N MET A 183 22.01 -0.97 7.02
CA MET A 183 20.78 -1.28 6.33
C MET A 183 19.87 -0.05 6.20
N ARG A 184 19.41 0.25 4.99
CA ARG A 184 18.28 1.15 4.88
C ARG A 184 17.02 0.41 5.34
N ALA A 185 16.57 0.76 6.53
CA ALA A 185 15.34 0.24 7.14
C ALA A 185 14.59 1.38 7.82
N LEU A 186 13.27 1.34 7.78
CA LEU A 186 12.40 2.45 8.15
C LEU A 186 11.54 2.09 9.37
N GLY A 187 11.23 3.08 10.19
CA GLY A 187 10.31 2.94 11.33
C GLY A 187 10.65 1.72 12.20
N GLY A 188 9.65 1.00 12.62
CA GLY A 188 9.82 -0.20 13.45
C GLY A 188 10.65 -1.31 12.80
N MET A 189 10.69 -1.40 11.46
CA MET A 189 11.59 -2.34 10.78
C MET A 189 13.08 -1.97 11.00
N GLY A 190 13.38 -0.67 11.13
CA GLY A 190 14.72 -0.21 11.52
C GLY A 190 15.07 -0.65 12.93
N ASP A 191 14.13 -0.53 13.89
CA ASP A 191 14.33 -1.01 15.25
C ASP A 191 14.49 -2.54 15.30
N ALA A 192 13.71 -3.27 14.50
CA ALA A 192 13.86 -4.74 14.39
C ALA A 192 15.23 -5.14 13.80
N ALA A 193 15.71 -4.43 12.76
CA ALA A 193 17.04 -4.65 12.20
C ALA A 193 18.14 -4.36 13.24
N LYS A 194 17.98 -3.31 14.05
CA LYS A 194 18.90 -3.00 15.16
C LYS A 194 18.93 -4.08 16.21
N ALA A 195 17.78 -4.73 16.49
CA ALA A 195 17.68 -5.79 17.48
C ALA A 195 18.51 -7.06 17.10
N ILE A 196 18.80 -7.28 15.83
CA ILE A 196 19.69 -8.32 15.32
C ILE A 196 21.12 -7.82 15.07
N GLY A 197 21.47 -6.63 15.57
CA GLY A 197 22.80 -6.07 15.48
C GLY A 197 23.13 -5.31 14.20
N ALA A 198 22.19 -5.11 13.28
CA ALA A 198 22.38 -4.27 12.12
C ALA A 198 22.44 -2.78 12.49
N VAL A 199 22.94 -1.95 11.58
CA VAL A 199 23.03 -0.49 11.72
C VAL A 199 22.00 0.15 10.78
N PRO A 200 20.77 0.42 11.27
CA PRO A 200 19.71 0.97 10.42
C PRO A 200 19.97 2.45 10.09
N THR A 201 19.67 2.82 8.86
CA THR A 201 19.69 4.21 8.37
C THR A 201 18.36 4.53 7.71
N THR A 202 17.69 5.60 8.18
CA THR A 202 16.46 6.10 7.58
C THR A 202 16.79 7.09 6.47
N MET A 203 16.49 6.75 5.24
CA MET A 203 16.61 7.64 4.08
C MET A 203 15.41 7.51 3.13
N PRO A 204 15.02 8.57 2.42
CA PRO A 204 14.02 8.52 1.37
C PRO A 204 14.37 7.55 0.23
N ALA A 205 13.34 7.00 -0.40
CA ALA A 205 13.53 6.03 -1.47
C ALA A 205 14.38 6.54 -2.66
N PRO A 206 14.28 7.80 -3.13
CA PRO A 206 15.12 8.29 -4.21
C PRO A 206 16.63 8.26 -3.96
N GLU A 207 17.05 8.27 -2.69
CA GLU A 207 18.47 8.30 -2.30
C GLU A 207 19.11 6.90 -2.30
N THR A 208 18.32 5.83 -2.30
CA THR A 208 18.78 4.47 -1.99
C THR A 208 19.69 3.87 -3.05
N TYR A 209 19.47 4.15 -4.34
CA TYR A 209 20.34 3.66 -5.42
C TYR A 209 21.77 4.16 -5.21
N THR A 210 21.93 5.47 -5.02
CA THR A 210 23.26 6.08 -4.80
C THR A 210 23.89 5.62 -3.49
N ALA A 211 23.10 5.48 -2.42
CA ALA A 211 23.60 5.02 -1.14
C ALA A 211 24.13 3.58 -1.20
N LEU A 212 23.37 2.68 -1.86
CA LEU A 212 23.79 1.29 -2.08
C LEU A 212 24.99 1.21 -3.02
N GLN A 213 24.97 1.97 -4.14
CA GLN A 213 26.04 1.99 -5.12
C GLN A 213 27.38 2.45 -4.51
N ARG A 214 27.36 3.50 -3.69
CA ARG A 214 28.54 4.05 -3.02
C ARG A 214 28.94 3.28 -1.76
N GLY A 215 28.16 2.30 -1.33
CA GLY A 215 28.42 1.55 -0.12
C GLY A 215 28.17 2.35 1.16
N THR A 216 27.33 3.38 1.13
CA THR A 216 26.85 4.06 2.35
C THR A 216 25.97 3.13 3.15
N VAL A 217 25.19 2.28 2.47
CA VAL A 217 24.48 1.14 3.03
C VAL A 217 24.86 -0.13 2.27
N ASP A 218 24.76 -1.26 2.95
CA ASP A 218 25.09 -2.59 2.42
C ASP A 218 23.82 -3.30 1.90
N ALA A 219 22.66 -2.94 2.46
CA ALA A 219 21.36 -3.46 2.08
C ALA A 219 20.25 -2.40 2.19
N VAL A 220 19.18 -2.60 1.44
CA VAL A 220 18.02 -1.71 1.43
C VAL A 220 16.73 -2.54 1.54
N GLY A 221 15.79 -2.09 2.38
CA GLY A 221 14.47 -2.69 2.53
C GLY A 221 13.43 -1.95 1.70
N PHE A 222 12.62 -2.72 0.93
CA PHE A 222 11.54 -2.18 0.09
C PHE A 222 10.38 -3.16 -0.05
N PRO A 223 9.17 -2.67 -0.47
CA PRO A 223 8.08 -3.53 -0.91
C PRO A 223 8.56 -4.42 -2.07
N PHE A 224 8.40 -5.70 -1.92
CA PHE A 224 8.89 -6.71 -2.84
C PHE A 224 7.91 -6.92 -4.00
N SER A 225 8.29 -7.11 -5.27
CA SER A 225 9.63 -7.04 -5.88
C SER A 225 9.80 -5.74 -6.70
N TYR A 226 8.67 -5.16 -7.07
CA TYR A 226 8.54 -4.05 -8.01
C TYR A 226 9.41 -2.86 -7.68
N THR A 227 9.50 -2.49 -6.38
CA THR A 227 10.24 -1.31 -5.98
C THR A 227 11.75 -1.47 -6.20
N PHE A 228 12.28 -2.67 -6.04
CA PHE A 228 13.69 -2.94 -6.32
C PHE A 228 14.01 -2.72 -7.81
N ALA A 229 13.16 -3.23 -8.71
CA ALA A 229 13.31 -3.02 -10.15
C ALA A 229 13.12 -1.55 -10.54
N ALA A 230 12.09 -0.86 -10.01
CA ALA A 230 11.79 0.53 -10.33
C ALA A 230 12.94 1.48 -9.96
N TYR A 231 13.66 1.21 -8.88
CA TYR A 231 14.85 1.96 -8.47
C TYR A 231 16.16 1.38 -9.00
N LYS A 232 16.12 0.31 -9.84
CA LYS A 232 17.29 -0.35 -10.43
C LYS A 232 18.27 -0.91 -9.41
N LEU A 233 17.76 -1.28 -8.23
CA LEU A 233 18.58 -1.84 -7.15
C LEU A 233 19.06 -3.26 -7.50
N ASP A 234 18.26 -3.99 -8.27
CA ASP A 234 18.59 -5.31 -8.81
C ASP A 234 19.81 -5.28 -9.78
N GLU A 235 20.10 -4.13 -10.40
CA GLU A 235 21.26 -3.98 -11.28
C GLU A 235 22.60 -3.93 -10.52
N ILE A 236 22.58 -3.47 -9.25
CA ILE A 236 23.76 -3.23 -8.42
C ILE A 236 23.87 -4.12 -7.18
N SER A 237 22.93 -5.01 -6.98
CA SER A 237 22.88 -5.95 -5.87
C SER A 237 23.38 -7.34 -6.26
N THR A 238 23.67 -8.18 -5.25
CA THR A 238 24.12 -9.56 -5.41
C THR A 238 23.19 -10.57 -4.75
N TRP A 239 22.28 -10.14 -3.87
CA TRP A 239 21.34 -11.00 -3.17
C TRP A 239 20.06 -10.25 -2.80
N TYR A 240 19.02 -11.01 -2.52
CA TYR A 240 17.76 -10.52 -1.95
C TYR A 240 17.15 -11.55 -1.02
N THR A 241 16.40 -11.09 0.00
CA THR A 241 15.67 -11.99 0.92
C THR A 241 14.29 -12.30 0.36
N THR A 242 13.73 -13.46 0.72
CA THR A 242 12.44 -13.94 0.23
C THR A 242 11.41 -14.18 1.35
N ASN A 243 11.85 -14.24 2.59
CA ASN A 243 10.99 -14.53 3.75
C ASN A 243 11.41 -13.78 5.03
N MET A 244 12.30 -12.81 4.95
CA MET A 244 12.80 -12.09 6.13
C MET A 244 11.93 -10.89 6.53
N SER A 245 10.85 -10.63 5.84
CA SER A 245 10.05 -9.44 6.05
C SER A 245 9.61 -9.25 7.49
N ALA A 246 10.09 -8.17 8.11
CA ALA A 246 9.59 -7.74 9.43
C ALA A 246 8.26 -6.97 9.33
N GLY A 247 7.84 -6.50 8.16
CA GLY A 247 6.61 -5.72 8.04
C GLY A 247 6.54 -4.84 6.80
N MET A 248 5.85 -3.71 6.93
CA MET A 248 5.60 -2.74 5.88
C MET A 248 5.74 -1.32 6.42
N VAL A 249 5.70 -0.32 5.53
CA VAL A 249 5.67 1.10 5.88
C VAL A 249 4.29 1.68 5.61
N ASN A 250 3.83 2.55 6.50
CA ASN A 250 2.58 3.27 6.33
C ASN A 250 2.80 4.58 5.56
N CYS A 251 2.21 4.66 4.39
CA CYS A 251 2.19 5.88 3.58
C CYS A 251 0.77 6.20 3.14
N VAL A 252 0.52 7.47 2.87
CA VAL A 252 -0.77 7.96 2.35
C VAL A 252 -0.54 8.98 1.25
N THR A 253 -1.46 9.10 0.33
CA THR A 253 -1.63 10.34 -0.42
C THR A 253 -2.46 11.27 0.46
N ALA A 254 -1.78 12.25 1.04
CA ALA A 254 -2.40 13.30 1.82
C ALA A 254 -2.80 14.46 0.90
N ILE A 255 -3.94 15.07 1.16
CA ILE A 255 -4.41 16.24 0.44
C ILE A 255 -4.66 17.40 1.41
N SER A 256 -4.50 18.61 0.93
CA SER A 256 -4.77 19.85 1.66
C SER A 256 -6.24 19.90 2.10
N GLN A 257 -6.50 20.03 3.38
CA GLN A 257 -7.87 20.21 3.90
C GLN A 257 -8.53 21.47 3.33
N PRO A 258 -7.88 22.64 3.28
CA PRO A 258 -8.44 23.84 2.63
C PRO A 258 -8.72 23.65 1.13
N ALA A 259 -7.87 22.88 0.39
CA ALA A 259 -8.12 22.60 -1.02
C ALA A 259 -9.33 21.68 -1.19
N TRP A 260 -9.48 20.67 -0.32
CA TRP A 260 -10.65 19.80 -0.29
C TRP A 260 -11.94 20.57 -0.01
N GLU A 261 -11.94 21.47 0.95
CA GLU A 261 -13.12 22.26 1.32
C GLU A 261 -13.59 23.22 0.21
N LYS A 262 -12.64 23.70 -0.60
CA LYS A 262 -12.94 24.53 -1.79
C LYS A 262 -13.41 23.73 -2.99
N LEU A 263 -13.19 22.42 -3.00
CA LEU A 263 -13.56 21.57 -4.12
C LEU A 263 -15.09 21.41 -4.18
N PRO A 264 -15.73 21.52 -5.37
CA PRO A 264 -17.15 21.22 -5.52
C PRO A 264 -17.53 19.86 -4.92
N LYS A 265 -18.70 19.75 -4.32
CA LYS A 265 -19.15 18.50 -3.69
C LYS A 265 -19.18 17.32 -4.65
N GLN A 266 -19.55 17.55 -5.91
CA GLN A 266 -19.52 16.55 -6.97
C GLN A 266 -18.09 16.04 -7.21
N TYR A 267 -17.09 16.93 -7.19
CA TYR A 267 -15.69 16.52 -7.39
C TYR A 267 -15.14 15.78 -6.17
N GLN A 268 -15.58 16.16 -4.95
CA GLN A 268 -15.26 15.37 -3.74
C GLN A 268 -15.80 13.95 -3.86
N ALA A 269 -17.07 13.80 -4.30
CA ALA A 269 -17.69 12.49 -4.50
C ALA A 269 -16.94 11.66 -5.56
N ILE A 270 -16.56 12.25 -6.69
CA ILE A 270 -15.77 11.59 -7.74
C ILE A 270 -14.44 11.04 -7.18
N LEU A 271 -13.76 11.83 -6.35
CA LEU A 271 -12.49 11.38 -5.75
C LEU A 271 -12.70 10.21 -4.78
N ASP A 272 -13.80 10.22 -4.00
CA ASP A 272 -14.13 9.13 -3.08
C ASP A 272 -14.59 7.87 -3.85
N GLU A 273 -15.37 8.03 -4.93
CA GLU A 273 -15.79 6.95 -5.82
C GLU A 273 -14.62 6.25 -6.52
N ALA A 274 -13.52 6.96 -6.77
CA ALA A 274 -12.33 6.39 -7.40
C ALA A 274 -11.55 5.42 -6.49
N LEU A 275 -11.72 5.48 -5.16
CA LEU A 275 -10.88 4.76 -4.20
C LEU A 275 -10.86 3.23 -4.39
N PRO A 276 -11.99 2.52 -4.60
CA PRO A 276 -11.96 1.08 -4.81
C PRO A 276 -11.14 0.68 -6.05
N GLY A 277 -11.28 1.42 -7.16
CA GLY A 277 -10.48 1.20 -8.37
C GLY A 277 -9.00 1.51 -8.15
N ALA A 278 -8.68 2.53 -7.36
CA ALA A 278 -7.32 2.88 -7.00
C ALA A 278 -6.63 1.78 -6.17
N TYR A 279 -7.32 1.19 -5.21
CA TYR A 279 -6.81 0.05 -4.44
C TYR A 279 -6.55 -1.16 -5.35
N LYS A 280 -7.51 -1.48 -6.22
CA LYS A 280 -7.35 -2.57 -7.18
C LYS A 280 -6.15 -2.34 -8.10
N ALA A 281 -5.97 -1.15 -8.63
CA ALA A 281 -4.85 -0.82 -9.51
C ALA A 281 -3.48 -1.03 -8.83
N MET A 282 -3.34 -0.65 -7.55
CA MET A 282 -2.12 -0.91 -6.79
C MET A 282 -1.86 -2.42 -6.59
N ILE A 283 -2.88 -3.17 -6.17
CA ILE A 283 -2.76 -4.60 -5.87
C ILE A 283 -2.40 -5.39 -7.14
N ASP A 284 -3.10 -5.11 -8.25
CA ASP A 284 -2.86 -5.75 -9.54
C ASP A 284 -1.43 -5.48 -10.04
N ALA A 285 -0.96 -4.24 -9.89
CA ALA A 285 0.39 -3.86 -10.31
C ALA A 285 1.48 -4.61 -9.52
N TYR A 286 1.33 -4.78 -8.20
CA TYR A 286 2.27 -5.57 -7.43
C TYR A 286 2.32 -7.04 -7.90
N GLY A 287 1.16 -7.67 -8.06
CA GLY A 287 1.10 -9.07 -8.51
C GLY A 287 1.60 -9.29 -9.94
N ALA A 288 1.42 -8.32 -10.82
CA ALA A 288 1.95 -8.38 -12.20
C ALA A 288 3.48 -8.30 -12.21
N GLU A 289 4.05 -7.39 -11.43
CA GLU A 289 5.50 -7.17 -11.41
C GLU A 289 6.27 -8.33 -10.75
N ASP A 290 5.72 -8.97 -9.73
CA ASP A 290 6.35 -10.16 -9.14
C ASP A 290 6.51 -11.29 -10.16
N LYS A 291 5.49 -11.49 -11.02
CA LYS A 291 5.54 -12.48 -12.11
C LYS A 291 6.60 -12.16 -13.17
N ILE A 292 7.02 -10.91 -13.29
CA ILE A 292 8.05 -10.48 -14.24
C ILE A 292 9.43 -10.51 -13.57
N ASN A 293 9.56 -9.90 -12.41
CA ASN A 293 10.85 -9.65 -11.78
C ASN A 293 11.47 -10.92 -11.19
N LEU A 294 10.70 -11.78 -10.53
CA LEU A 294 11.26 -12.97 -9.89
C LEU A 294 11.87 -13.94 -10.89
N PRO A 295 11.19 -14.36 -11.98
CA PRO A 295 11.80 -15.23 -12.99
C PRO A 295 12.98 -14.56 -13.70
N LYS A 296 12.94 -13.23 -13.91
CA LYS A 296 14.07 -12.49 -14.49
C LYS A 296 15.29 -12.55 -13.60
N TRP A 297 15.16 -12.36 -12.31
CA TRP A 297 16.26 -12.42 -11.35
C TRP A 297 16.84 -13.83 -11.24
N GLU A 298 16.00 -14.82 -11.12
CA GLU A 298 16.40 -16.23 -11.10
C GLU A 298 17.18 -16.62 -12.38
N LYS A 299 16.64 -16.32 -13.55
CA LYS A 299 17.28 -16.63 -14.84
C LYS A 299 18.61 -15.88 -15.04
N SER A 300 18.77 -14.68 -14.45
CA SER A 300 19.97 -13.90 -14.61
C SER A 300 21.18 -14.53 -13.93
N GLY A 301 21.02 -15.33 -12.88
CA GLY A 301 22.05 -15.90 -12.04
C GLY A 301 22.90 -14.86 -11.28
N LYS A 302 22.56 -13.57 -11.37
CA LYS A 302 23.31 -12.47 -10.73
C LYS A 302 22.92 -12.25 -9.28
N LEU A 303 21.66 -12.55 -8.93
CA LEU A 303 21.09 -12.33 -7.61
C LEU A 303 20.86 -13.68 -6.92
N THR A 304 21.40 -13.81 -5.73
CA THR A 304 21.14 -14.98 -4.87
C THR A 304 19.88 -14.72 -4.06
N ALA A 305 18.87 -15.58 -4.21
CA ALA A 305 17.71 -15.61 -3.33
C ALA A 305 18.11 -16.19 -1.97
N VAL A 306 17.80 -15.48 -0.89
CA VAL A 306 18.14 -15.87 0.48
C VAL A 306 16.84 -16.13 1.25
N SER A 307 16.70 -17.35 1.75
CA SER A 307 15.62 -17.74 2.68
C SER A 307 16.22 -18.14 4.02
N PHE A 308 15.58 -17.71 5.09
CA PHE A 308 15.96 -18.07 6.46
C PHE A 308 15.10 -19.24 6.96
N SER A 309 15.67 -20.07 7.84
CA SER A 309 14.92 -21.12 8.51
C SER A 309 13.84 -20.55 9.42
N GLU A 310 12.83 -21.33 9.70
CA GLU A 310 11.76 -20.93 10.64
C GLU A 310 12.34 -20.58 12.03
N GLU A 311 13.37 -21.31 12.47
CA GLU A 311 14.06 -21.02 13.74
C GLU A 311 14.66 -19.61 13.75
N GLU A 312 15.35 -19.20 12.68
CA GLU A 312 15.90 -17.85 12.54
C GLU A 312 14.79 -16.78 12.50
N LEU A 313 13.70 -17.04 11.79
CA LEU A 313 12.57 -16.10 11.71
C LEU A 313 11.87 -15.96 13.07
N VAL A 314 11.70 -17.03 13.84
CA VAL A 314 11.16 -16.99 15.20
C VAL A 314 12.09 -16.21 16.14
N LYS A 315 13.41 -16.41 16.04
CA LYS A 315 14.39 -15.59 16.79
C LYS A 315 14.26 -14.12 16.43
N PHE A 316 14.16 -13.80 15.15
CA PHE A 316 14.01 -12.42 14.68
C PHE A 316 12.72 -11.79 15.23
N GLN A 317 11.59 -12.48 15.13
CA GLN A 317 10.32 -12.00 15.67
C GLN A 317 10.38 -11.80 17.20
N LYS A 318 11.06 -12.70 17.93
CA LYS A 318 11.19 -12.60 19.39
C LYS A 318 11.91 -11.31 19.81
N VAL A 319 12.99 -10.93 19.13
CA VAL A 319 13.78 -9.73 19.50
C VAL A 319 13.29 -8.46 18.82
N GLY A 320 12.78 -8.56 17.61
CA GLY A 320 12.35 -7.44 16.78
C GLY A 320 10.85 -7.13 16.80
N GLY A 321 10.02 -7.99 17.42
CA GLY A 321 8.57 -7.84 17.48
C GLY A 321 8.10 -7.07 18.72
N LYS A 322 7.59 -7.79 19.70
CA LYS A 322 7.00 -7.21 20.92
C LYS A 322 7.90 -6.18 21.63
N PRO A 323 9.22 -6.38 21.79
CA PRO A 323 10.08 -5.35 22.40
C PRO A 323 10.08 -4.02 21.64
N VAL A 324 9.97 -4.05 20.31
CA VAL A 324 9.86 -2.83 19.49
C VAL A 324 8.50 -2.17 19.65
N TRP A 325 7.42 -2.96 19.82
CA TRP A 325 6.09 -2.42 20.09
C TRP A 325 6.03 -1.68 21.42
N GLU A 326 6.57 -2.29 22.48
CA GLU A 326 6.62 -1.70 23.81
C GLU A 326 7.43 -0.39 23.81
N LYS A 327 8.58 -0.39 23.14
CA LYS A 327 9.39 0.81 22.95
C LYS A 327 8.59 1.91 22.24
N TRP A 328 7.91 1.58 21.13
CA TRP A 328 7.09 2.56 20.39
C TRP A 328 5.97 3.15 21.26
N VAL A 329 5.31 2.32 22.06
CA VAL A 329 4.25 2.79 22.98
C VAL A 329 4.82 3.78 24.00
N GLU A 330 5.94 3.46 24.64
CA GLU A 330 6.60 4.35 25.59
C GLU A 330 7.00 5.68 24.98
N GLU A 331 7.65 5.65 23.82
CA GLU A 331 8.12 6.86 23.13
C GLU A 331 6.97 7.70 22.56
N THR A 332 5.82 7.07 22.27
CA THR A 332 4.67 7.74 21.65
C THR A 332 3.67 8.28 22.69
N LYS A 333 3.50 7.60 23.82
CA LYS A 333 2.53 7.91 24.87
C LYS A 333 2.56 9.37 25.36
N PRO A 334 3.71 10.07 25.48
CA PRO A 334 3.72 11.47 25.90
C PRO A 334 2.93 12.41 25.00
N GLU A 335 2.89 12.14 23.68
CA GLU A 335 2.16 12.95 22.69
C GLU A 335 0.82 12.33 22.29
N VAL A 336 0.71 11.00 22.38
CA VAL A 336 -0.47 10.20 22.03
C VAL A 336 -0.79 9.27 23.20
N PRO A 337 -1.51 9.75 24.24
CA PRO A 337 -1.79 8.95 25.45
C PRO A 337 -2.44 7.59 25.18
N THR A 338 -3.13 7.48 24.04
CA THR A 338 -3.81 6.24 23.57
C THR A 338 -2.91 5.31 22.74
N ALA A 339 -1.60 5.50 22.73
CA ALA A 339 -0.66 4.71 21.88
C ALA A 339 -0.86 3.19 22.08
N GLN A 340 -0.99 2.71 23.33
CA GLN A 340 -1.27 1.30 23.60
C GLN A 340 -2.60 0.85 22.99
N ALA A 341 -3.66 1.64 23.13
CA ALA A 341 -4.96 1.31 22.58
C ALA A 341 -4.97 1.27 21.04
N LEU A 342 -4.15 2.09 20.40
CA LEU A 342 -3.96 2.00 18.93
C LEU A 342 -3.28 0.69 18.54
N LEU A 343 -2.23 0.27 19.24
CA LEU A 343 -1.56 -1.01 18.99
C LEU A 343 -2.51 -2.19 19.23
N ASP A 344 -3.24 -2.19 20.36
CA ASP A 344 -4.20 -3.24 20.69
C ASP A 344 -5.31 -3.34 19.62
N LEU A 345 -5.77 -2.20 19.09
CA LEU A 345 -6.75 -2.16 18.03
C LEU A 345 -6.21 -2.78 16.73
N VAL A 346 -4.96 -2.49 16.34
CA VAL A 346 -4.30 -3.13 15.19
C VAL A 346 -4.28 -4.63 15.37
N LEU A 347 -3.74 -5.11 16.49
CA LEU A 347 -3.57 -6.53 16.78
C LEU A 347 -4.92 -7.27 16.81
N LYS A 348 -5.92 -6.68 17.46
CA LYS A 348 -7.27 -7.22 17.53
C LYS A 348 -7.87 -7.34 16.13
N THR A 349 -7.89 -6.25 15.37
CA THR A 349 -8.51 -6.20 14.04
C THR A 349 -7.84 -7.18 13.08
N ALA A 350 -6.52 -7.23 13.07
CA ALA A 350 -5.78 -8.14 12.21
C ALA A 350 -6.04 -9.62 12.57
N ASN A 351 -6.05 -9.95 13.86
CA ASN A 351 -6.33 -11.31 14.31
C ASN A 351 -7.77 -11.76 13.99
N GLU A 352 -8.77 -10.89 14.17
CA GLU A 352 -10.17 -11.16 13.81
C GLU A 352 -10.32 -11.37 12.31
N ALA A 353 -9.68 -10.54 11.48
CA ALA A 353 -9.71 -10.67 10.03
C ALA A 353 -9.07 -11.98 9.56
N ASN A 354 -7.92 -12.37 10.14
CA ASN A 354 -7.25 -13.63 9.84
C ASN A 354 -8.12 -14.85 10.21
N LYS A 355 -8.76 -14.85 11.39
CA LYS A 355 -9.69 -15.91 11.81
C LYS A 355 -10.87 -16.05 10.85
N SER A 356 -11.46 -14.94 10.44
CA SER A 356 -12.59 -14.92 9.48
C SER A 356 -12.21 -15.51 8.12
N LYS A 357 -10.97 -15.32 7.67
CA LYS A 357 -10.45 -15.93 6.43
C LYS A 357 -10.22 -17.42 6.56
N SER A 358 -9.67 -17.88 7.68
CA SER A 358 -9.43 -19.30 7.93
C SER A 358 -10.74 -20.10 8.03
N ALA A 359 -11.82 -19.49 8.50
CA ALA A 359 -13.14 -20.12 8.59
C ALA A 359 -13.88 -20.22 7.23
N LYS A 360 -13.41 -19.52 6.20
CA LYS A 360 -13.98 -19.54 4.83
C LYS A 360 -13.24 -20.45 3.85
N LYS A 361 -12.09 -21.00 4.25
CA LYS A 361 -11.31 -22.00 3.51
C LYS A 361 -11.67 -23.41 3.99
#